data_8503b0097be3635bcca5d218713d3d51
#
_entry.id   8503b0097be3635bcca5d218713d3d51
#
_cell.length_a   1.000
_cell.length_b   1.000
_cell.length_c   1.000
_cell.angle_alpha   90.00
_cell.angle_beta   90.00
_cell.angle_gamma   90.00
#
_symmetry.space_group_name_H-M   'P 1'
#
loop_
_entity.id
_entity.type
_entity.pdbx_description
1 polymer ?
#
loop_
_entity_poly.entity_id
_entity_poly.type
_entity_poly.pdbx_seq_one_letter_code
_entity_poly.pdbx_strand_id
1 'polypeptide(L)'
;HQDYVYFSKPTDLEINFITDFRLKVASFFDSLEFNSELIGIVENHRFVKKAPLFTSEIYNNPEYFSALLIYLNHCKKKIAIENFYILGFDKKDKIEIPKFDLQWAQVLLQSLLFIDRKNLIIDEVYLEKLENSVRKIHAIEEGFVDFVGTKKLYRSLSNSSSKLSSIVTIIENERRNLDKNLRAVILTDYIKKEFLTV
;
A
#
# COMPACT_ATOMS: atom_id res chain seq x y z
N HIS A 1 35.55 18.84 1.85
CA HIS A 1 34.69 17.76 1.37
C HIS A 1 33.58 18.38 0.51
N GLN A 2 33.57 18.08 -0.78
CA GLN A 2 32.41 18.36 -1.65
C GLN A 2 31.63 17.04 -1.75
N ASP A 3 30.44 17.01 -1.21
CA ASP A 3 29.51 15.89 -1.37
C ASP A 3 28.84 16.02 -2.74
N TYR A 4 29.12 15.09 -3.64
CA TYR A 4 28.45 15.00 -4.93
C TYR A 4 27.27 14.03 -4.83
N VAL A 5 26.06 14.53 -5.00
CA VAL A 5 24.87 13.69 -5.16
C VAL A 5 24.60 13.53 -6.64
N TYR A 6 24.77 12.31 -7.15
CA TYR A 6 24.55 12.00 -8.56
C TYR A 6 23.29 11.16 -8.72
N PHE A 7 22.33 11.67 -9.48
CA PHE A 7 21.11 10.94 -9.84
C PHE A 7 21.14 10.61 -11.34
N SER A 8 21.17 9.34 -11.69
CA SER A 8 20.89 8.96 -13.08
C SER A 8 19.39 9.04 -13.33
N LYS A 9 19.01 9.42 -14.56
CA LYS A 9 17.61 9.37 -14.99
C LYS A 9 17.13 7.93 -14.97
N PRO A 10 15.89 7.65 -14.51
CA PRO A 10 15.32 6.32 -14.63
C PRO A 10 15.22 5.93 -16.11
N THR A 11 15.37 4.63 -16.39
CA THR A 11 15.19 4.08 -17.73
C THR A 11 13.72 4.09 -18.14
N ASP A 12 13.42 4.07 -19.42
CA ASP A 12 12.05 3.98 -19.93
C ASP A 12 11.32 2.73 -19.41
N LEU A 13 12.03 1.61 -19.24
CA LEU A 13 11.45 0.40 -18.65
C LEU A 13 11.00 0.60 -17.19
N GLU A 14 11.79 1.31 -16.40
CA GLU A 14 11.44 1.62 -15.01
C GLU A 14 10.26 2.59 -14.94
N ILE A 15 10.27 3.62 -15.77
CA ILE A 15 9.17 4.58 -15.88
C ILE A 15 7.88 3.87 -16.28
N ASN A 16 7.93 3.03 -17.32
CA ASN A 16 6.79 2.30 -17.81
C ASN A 16 6.24 1.33 -16.75
N PHE A 17 7.12 0.62 -16.03
CA PHE A 17 6.71 -0.31 -14.99
C PHE A 17 5.99 0.40 -13.81
N ILE A 18 6.56 1.52 -13.33
CA ILE A 18 5.94 2.33 -12.27
C ILE A 18 4.60 2.92 -12.74
N THR A 19 4.57 3.43 -13.96
CA THR A 19 3.36 4.04 -14.54
C THR A 19 2.25 3.02 -14.71
N ASP A 20 2.55 1.84 -15.25
CA ASP A 20 1.61 0.74 -15.39
C ASP A 20 1.05 0.28 -14.03
N PHE A 21 1.91 0.13 -13.02
CA PHE A 21 1.48 -0.20 -11.66
C PHE A 21 0.53 0.85 -11.10
N ARG A 22 0.90 2.13 -11.18
CA ARG A 22 0.07 3.25 -10.68
C ARG A 22 -1.27 3.35 -11.38
N LEU A 23 -1.31 3.16 -12.70
CA LEU A 23 -2.55 3.16 -13.47
C LEU A 23 -3.47 2.01 -13.08
N LYS A 24 -2.92 0.81 -12.89
CA LYS A 24 -3.69 -0.35 -12.42
C LYS A 24 -4.24 -0.14 -11.02
N VAL A 25 -3.43 0.39 -10.09
CA VAL A 25 -3.88 0.74 -8.74
C VAL A 25 -4.98 1.80 -8.79
N ALA A 26 -4.82 2.86 -9.58
CA ALA A 26 -5.83 3.91 -9.70
C ALA A 26 -7.16 3.35 -10.25
N SER A 27 -7.10 2.58 -11.35
CA SER A 27 -8.30 1.96 -11.93
C SER A 27 -8.99 0.99 -10.95
N PHE A 28 -8.22 0.21 -10.19
CA PHE A 28 -8.78 -0.65 -9.16
C PHE A 28 -9.43 0.18 -8.05
N PHE A 29 -8.75 1.21 -7.55
CA PHE A 29 -9.26 2.09 -6.51
C PHE A 29 -10.58 2.76 -6.93
N ASP A 30 -10.65 3.31 -8.14
CA ASP A 30 -11.86 3.92 -8.67
C ASP A 30 -13.02 2.91 -8.75
N SER A 31 -12.73 1.63 -9.02
CA SER A 31 -13.75 0.58 -9.06
C SER A 31 -14.37 0.27 -7.70
N LEU A 32 -13.71 0.59 -6.59
CA LEU A 32 -14.21 0.31 -5.24
C LEU A 32 -15.49 1.08 -4.91
N GLU A 33 -15.66 2.31 -5.44
CA GLU A 33 -16.86 3.13 -5.21
C GLU A 33 -18.13 2.47 -5.76
N PHE A 34 -18.00 1.71 -6.83
CA PHE A 34 -19.12 1.07 -7.54
C PHE A 34 -19.26 -0.43 -7.24
N ASN A 35 -18.45 -0.95 -6.36
CA ASN A 35 -18.47 -2.38 -5.99
C ASN A 35 -19.62 -2.68 -5.02
N SER A 36 -20.78 -3.02 -5.54
CA SER A 36 -21.98 -3.26 -4.76
C SER A 36 -21.85 -4.39 -3.73
N GLU A 37 -21.06 -5.43 -4.05
CA GLU A 37 -20.82 -6.54 -3.12
C GLU A 37 -19.96 -6.09 -1.96
N LEU A 38 -18.85 -5.38 -2.21
CA LEU A 38 -18.01 -4.81 -1.16
C LEU A 38 -18.78 -3.84 -0.27
N ILE A 39 -19.58 -2.96 -0.89
CA ILE A 39 -20.44 -2.03 -0.16
C ILE A 39 -21.39 -2.81 0.76
N GLY A 40 -22.05 -3.85 0.25
CA GLY A 40 -22.94 -4.69 1.04
C GLY A 40 -22.25 -5.38 2.20
N ILE A 41 -21.02 -5.85 2.01
CA ILE A 41 -20.18 -6.46 3.04
C ILE A 41 -19.91 -5.45 4.16
N VAL A 42 -19.46 -4.24 3.79
CA VAL A 42 -19.12 -3.21 4.76
C VAL A 42 -20.37 -2.68 5.47
N GLU A 43 -21.48 -2.46 4.75
CA GLU A 43 -22.77 -2.05 5.38
C GLU A 43 -23.29 -3.07 6.41
N ASN A 44 -23.07 -4.37 6.15
CA ASN A 44 -23.54 -5.44 7.05
C ASN A 44 -22.45 -5.94 8.01
N HIS A 45 -21.28 -5.31 8.01
CA HIS A 45 -20.20 -5.69 8.90
C HIS A 45 -20.63 -5.56 10.38
N ARG A 46 -20.23 -6.55 11.22
CA ARG A 46 -20.62 -6.59 12.63
C ARG A 46 -20.26 -5.31 13.39
N PHE A 47 -19.10 -4.72 13.10
CA PHE A 47 -18.68 -3.45 13.70
C PHE A 47 -19.54 -2.26 13.28
N VAL A 48 -20.12 -2.28 12.08
CA VAL A 48 -20.99 -1.21 11.60
C VAL A 48 -22.42 -1.37 12.14
N LYS A 49 -22.96 -2.60 12.08
CA LYS A 49 -24.35 -2.89 12.47
C LYS A 49 -24.56 -3.00 13.97
N LYS A 50 -23.55 -3.47 14.70
CA LYS A 50 -23.67 -3.79 16.14
C LYS A 50 -22.46 -3.29 16.93
N ALA A 51 -21.92 -2.12 16.56
CA ALA A 51 -20.71 -1.56 17.14
C ALA A 51 -20.64 -1.60 18.68
N PRO A 52 -21.72 -1.30 19.44
CA PRO A 52 -21.67 -1.38 20.90
C PRO A 52 -21.34 -2.77 21.47
N LEU A 53 -21.63 -3.85 20.72
CA LEU A 53 -21.32 -5.22 21.15
C LEU A 53 -19.85 -5.61 20.90
N PHE A 54 -19.14 -4.85 20.08
CA PHE A 54 -17.76 -5.13 19.64
C PHE A 54 -16.77 -4.04 20.03
N THR A 55 -17.09 -3.23 21.03
CA THR A 55 -16.30 -2.06 21.45
C THR A 55 -14.84 -2.43 21.75
N SER A 56 -14.61 -3.56 22.44
CA SER A 56 -13.25 -4.01 22.76
C SER A 56 -12.45 -4.37 21.49
N GLU A 57 -13.07 -5.07 20.54
CA GLU A 57 -12.42 -5.42 19.28
C GLU A 57 -12.14 -4.17 18.43
N ILE A 58 -13.06 -3.22 18.41
CA ILE A 58 -12.91 -1.94 17.73
C ILE A 58 -11.73 -1.15 18.33
N TYR A 59 -11.62 -1.07 19.66
CA TYR A 59 -10.50 -0.38 20.32
C TYR A 59 -9.15 -1.06 20.09
N ASN A 60 -9.13 -2.36 19.85
CA ASN A 60 -7.90 -3.07 19.49
C ASN A 60 -7.47 -2.80 18.04
N ASN A 61 -8.38 -2.39 17.16
CA ASN A 61 -8.08 -2.03 15.77
C ASN A 61 -8.99 -0.86 15.30
N PRO A 62 -8.80 0.36 15.84
CA PRO A 62 -9.64 1.51 15.53
C PRO A 62 -9.47 1.99 14.08
N GLU A 63 -8.31 1.76 13.47
CA GLU A 63 -8.06 2.10 12.07
C GLU A 63 -8.96 1.31 11.12
N TYR A 64 -9.15 0.01 11.39
CA TYR A 64 -10.05 -0.79 10.58
C TYR A 64 -11.49 -0.31 10.68
N PHE A 65 -11.97 -0.03 11.90
CA PHE A 65 -13.31 0.50 12.07
C PHE A 65 -13.49 1.85 11.39
N SER A 66 -12.50 2.73 11.52
CA SER A 66 -12.49 4.02 10.79
C SER A 66 -12.52 3.82 9.27
N ALA A 67 -11.75 2.88 8.74
CA ALA A 67 -11.73 2.58 7.30
C ALA A 67 -13.09 2.10 6.79
N LEU A 68 -13.83 1.28 7.56
CA LEU A 68 -15.21 0.88 7.23
C LEU A 68 -16.13 2.09 7.11
N LEU A 69 -16.10 3.01 8.09
CA LEU A 69 -16.96 4.21 8.08
C LEU A 69 -16.57 5.19 6.97
N ILE A 70 -15.27 5.42 6.76
CA ILE A 70 -14.76 6.31 5.71
C ILE A 70 -15.16 5.78 4.32
N TYR A 71 -15.06 4.46 4.10
CA TYR A 71 -15.50 3.84 2.85
C TYR A 71 -17.00 3.97 2.63
N LEU A 72 -17.84 3.74 3.65
CA LEU A 72 -19.29 3.96 3.55
C LEU A 72 -19.62 5.40 3.22
N ASN A 73 -18.95 6.37 3.85
CA ASN A 73 -19.13 7.78 3.54
C ASN A 73 -18.76 8.11 2.09
N HIS A 74 -17.64 7.54 1.59
CA HIS A 74 -17.22 7.67 0.19
C HIS A 74 -18.30 7.15 -0.76
N CYS A 75 -18.88 5.99 -0.46
CA CYS A 75 -19.98 5.39 -1.22
C CYS A 75 -21.34 6.06 -0.96
N LYS A 76 -21.38 7.21 -0.27
CA LYS A 76 -22.61 7.98 0.06
C LYS A 76 -23.66 7.16 0.82
N LYS A 77 -23.20 6.23 1.64
CA LYS A 77 -24.07 5.42 2.50
C LYS A 77 -24.31 6.09 3.84
N LYS A 78 -25.50 5.84 4.41
CA LYS A 78 -25.87 6.39 5.72
C LYS A 78 -25.11 5.64 6.82
N ILE A 79 -24.43 6.40 7.68
CA ILE A 79 -23.73 5.89 8.87
C ILE A 79 -24.55 6.26 10.11
N ALA A 80 -24.79 5.31 10.99
CA ALA A 80 -25.45 5.56 12.24
C ALA A 80 -24.54 6.40 13.16
N ILE A 81 -25.14 7.39 13.86
CA ILE A 81 -24.40 8.33 14.70
C ILE A 81 -23.68 7.62 15.86
N GLU A 82 -24.24 6.51 16.33
CA GLU A 82 -23.70 5.69 17.41
C GLU A 82 -22.30 5.15 17.08
N ASN A 83 -22.00 4.94 15.78
CA ASN A 83 -20.69 4.49 15.34
C ASN A 83 -19.60 5.54 15.63
N PHE A 84 -19.94 6.82 15.53
CA PHE A 84 -19.01 7.91 15.84
C PHE A 84 -18.78 8.08 17.34
N TYR A 85 -19.81 7.78 18.16
CA TYR A 85 -19.65 7.80 19.62
C TYR A 85 -18.64 6.75 20.11
N ILE A 86 -18.55 5.61 19.44
CA ILE A 86 -17.53 4.59 19.74
C ILE A 86 -16.12 5.09 19.44
N LEU A 87 -15.96 5.96 18.45
CA LEU A 87 -14.69 6.63 18.16
C LEU A 87 -14.36 7.81 19.08
N GLY A 88 -15.22 8.07 20.07
CA GLY A 88 -15.01 9.13 21.06
C GLY A 88 -15.58 10.49 20.68
N PHE A 89 -16.37 10.58 19.60
CA PHE A 89 -17.08 11.83 19.26
C PHE A 89 -18.32 12.01 20.14
N ASP A 90 -18.58 13.24 20.55
CA ASP A 90 -19.78 13.64 21.28
C ASP A 90 -20.85 14.22 20.35
N LYS A 91 -22.10 14.32 20.87
CA LYS A 91 -23.25 14.92 20.12
C LYS A 91 -23.00 16.35 19.65
N LYS A 92 -22.07 17.06 20.28
CA LYS A 92 -21.76 18.47 19.97
C LYS A 92 -20.60 18.61 18.99
N ASP A 93 -19.90 17.52 18.70
CA ASP A 93 -18.74 17.57 17.84
C ASP A 93 -19.17 17.70 16.38
N LYS A 94 -18.44 18.55 15.65
CA LYS A 94 -18.54 18.59 14.20
C LYS A 94 -17.70 17.45 13.63
N ILE A 95 -18.38 16.38 13.21
CA ILE A 95 -17.72 15.22 12.65
C ILE A 95 -17.29 15.53 11.21
N GLU A 96 -16.00 15.57 10.97
CA GLU A 96 -15.42 15.67 9.63
C GLU A 96 -14.80 14.32 9.26
N ILE A 97 -15.44 13.61 8.32
CA ILE A 97 -14.96 12.30 7.87
C ILE A 97 -13.86 12.53 6.83
N PRO A 98 -12.67 11.92 7.00
CA PRO A 98 -11.60 12.01 6.02
C PRO A 98 -12.04 11.53 4.64
N LYS A 99 -11.37 12.04 3.61
CA LYS A 99 -11.54 11.51 2.25
C LYS A 99 -11.01 10.08 2.19
N PHE A 100 -11.76 9.20 1.54
CA PHE A 100 -11.27 7.85 1.24
C PHE A 100 -10.14 7.96 0.20
N ASP A 101 -8.97 7.45 0.55
CA ASP A 101 -7.76 7.44 -0.28
C ASP A 101 -7.12 6.04 -0.31
N LEU A 102 -5.99 5.92 -0.98
CA LEU A 102 -5.27 4.65 -1.11
C LEU A 102 -4.84 4.06 0.23
N GLN A 103 -4.53 4.90 1.22
CA GLN A 103 -4.13 4.45 2.55
C GLN A 103 -5.32 3.81 3.27
N TRP A 104 -6.49 4.45 3.24
CA TRP A 104 -7.70 3.89 3.81
C TRP A 104 -8.18 2.65 3.07
N ALA A 105 -8.05 2.61 1.74
CA ALA A 105 -8.34 1.43 0.95
C ALA A 105 -7.41 0.25 1.33
N GLN A 106 -6.13 0.53 1.58
CA GLN A 106 -5.17 -0.46 2.03
C GLN A 106 -5.55 -1.04 3.41
N VAL A 107 -5.87 -0.19 4.39
CA VAL A 107 -6.33 -0.63 5.73
C VAL A 107 -7.59 -1.47 5.63
N LEU A 108 -8.58 -1.01 4.84
CA LEU A 108 -9.84 -1.73 4.62
C LEU A 108 -9.59 -3.13 4.05
N LEU A 109 -8.88 -3.21 2.93
CA LEU A 109 -8.65 -4.48 2.23
C LEU A 109 -7.71 -5.40 2.99
N GLN A 110 -6.67 -4.89 3.65
CA GLN A 110 -5.82 -5.67 4.53
C GLN A 110 -6.64 -6.36 5.63
N SER A 111 -7.53 -5.61 6.24
CA SER A 111 -8.35 -6.13 7.33
C SER A 111 -9.40 -7.12 6.84
N LEU A 112 -10.14 -6.82 5.77
CA LEU A 112 -11.17 -7.70 5.23
C LEU A 112 -10.57 -9.02 4.68
N LEU A 113 -9.46 -8.95 3.96
CA LEU A 113 -8.91 -10.11 3.26
C LEU A 113 -8.04 -11.01 4.15
N PHE A 114 -7.37 -10.46 5.18
CA PHE A 114 -6.37 -11.21 5.93
C PHE A 114 -6.61 -11.26 7.43
N ILE A 115 -7.09 -10.17 8.05
CA ILE A 115 -7.20 -10.10 9.52
C ILE A 115 -8.56 -10.60 9.98
N ASP A 116 -9.63 -10.10 9.39
CA ASP A 116 -11.01 -10.33 9.83
C ASP A 116 -11.77 -11.35 8.96
N ARG A 117 -11.16 -11.87 7.91
CA ARG A 117 -11.75 -12.77 6.91
C ARG A 117 -12.60 -13.88 7.52
N LYS A 118 -12.09 -14.53 8.57
CA LYS A 118 -12.77 -15.67 9.23
C LYS A 118 -14.04 -15.29 9.98
N ASN A 119 -14.21 -14.02 10.30
CA ASN A 119 -15.36 -13.51 11.06
C ASN A 119 -16.43 -12.90 10.14
N LEU A 120 -16.14 -12.81 8.83
CA LEU A 120 -17.08 -12.28 7.86
C LEU A 120 -18.10 -13.36 7.50
N ILE A 121 -19.37 -13.04 7.60
CA ILE A 121 -20.47 -13.92 7.13
C ILE A 121 -20.72 -13.59 5.66
N ILE A 122 -19.87 -14.14 4.78
CA ILE A 122 -19.84 -13.77 3.36
C ILE A 122 -19.49 -15.02 2.53
N ASP A 123 -19.89 -14.99 1.27
CA ASP A 123 -19.42 -15.97 0.29
C ASP A 123 -17.90 -15.84 0.08
N GLU A 124 -17.18 -16.88 0.47
CA GLU A 124 -15.72 -16.97 0.32
C GLU A 124 -15.28 -16.76 -1.13
N VAL A 125 -16.10 -17.17 -2.10
CA VAL A 125 -15.82 -16.99 -3.54
C VAL A 125 -15.65 -15.52 -3.90
N TYR A 126 -16.42 -14.62 -3.26
CA TYR A 126 -16.27 -13.19 -3.50
C TYR A 126 -14.95 -12.64 -2.94
N LEU A 127 -14.60 -13.05 -1.69
CA LEU A 127 -13.33 -12.61 -1.09
C LEU A 127 -12.13 -13.10 -1.88
N GLU A 128 -12.17 -14.31 -2.40
CA GLU A 128 -11.14 -14.86 -3.30
C GLU A 128 -11.03 -14.04 -4.60
N LYS A 129 -12.15 -13.68 -5.22
CA LYS A 129 -12.16 -12.84 -6.42
C LYS A 129 -11.58 -11.45 -6.14
N LEU A 130 -11.96 -10.85 -5.02
CA LEU A 130 -11.42 -9.55 -4.60
C LEU A 130 -9.92 -9.62 -4.36
N GLU A 131 -9.46 -10.61 -3.59
CA GLU A 131 -8.03 -10.87 -3.35
C GLU A 131 -7.27 -11.06 -4.66
N ASN A 132 -7.80 -11.90 -5.57
CA ASN A 132 -7.19 -12.13 -6.87
C ASN A 132 -7.12 -10.86 -7.73
N SER A 133 -8.11 -9.97 -7.63
CA SER A 133 -8.07 -8.68 -8.33
C SER A 133 -6.93 -7.80 -7.81
N VAL A 134 -6.72 -7.74 -6.50
CA VAL A 134 -5.60 -7.01 -5.89
C VAL A 134 -4.25 -7.66 -6.21
N ARG A 135 -4.19 -8.99 -6.27
CA ARG A 135 -2.98 -9.74 -6.69
C ARG A 135 -2.60 -9.47 -8.16
N LYS A 136 -3.59 -9.40 -9.05
CA LYS A 136 -3.38 -9.13 -10.48
C LYS A 136 -2.72 -7.76 -10.74
N ILE A 137 -3.00 -6.78 -9.93
CA ILE A 137 -2.36 -5.46 -10.01
C ILE A 137 -1.03 -5.40 -9.24
N HIS A 138 -0.55 -6.54 -8.73
CA HIS A 138 0.68 -6.66 -7.93
C HIS A 138 0.69 -5.86 -6.61
N ALA A 139 -0.48 -5.60 -6.04
CA ALA A 139 -0.63 -4.87 -4.79
C ALA A 139 -0.78 -5.77 -3.56
N ILE A 140 -0.57 -7.09 -3.67
CA ILE A 140 -0.43 -8.02 -2.55
C ILE A 140 0.89 -8.76 -2.66
N GLU A 141 1.67 -8.73 -1.59
CA GLU A 141 2.88 -9.53 -1.44
C GLU A 141 2.96 -10.10 -0.02
N GLU A 142 3.21 -11.41 0.12
CA GLU A 142 3.36 -12.10 1.41
C GLU A 142 2.16 -11.89 2.39
N GLY A 143 0.94 -11.71 1.86
CA GLY A 143 -0.26 -11.46 2.68
C GLY A 143 -0.46 -10.01 3.12
N PHE A 144 0.34 -9.09 2.59
CA PHE A 144 0.18 -7.66 2.83
C PHE A 144 -0.34 -6.93 1.59
N VAL A 145 -1.34 -6.07 1.79
CA VAL A 145 -1.83 -5.15 0.76
C VAL A 145 -0.97 -3.90 0.77
N ASP A 146 -0.43 -3.52 -0.39
CA ASP A 146 0.37 -2.30 -0.55
C ASP A 146 0.10 -1.65 -1.92
N PHE A 147 -0.51 -0.48 -1.90
CA PHE A 147 -0.81 0.31 -3.10
C PHE A 147 0.26 1.33 -3.45
N VAL A 148 1.24 1.52 -2.58
CA VAL A 148 2.32 2.51 -2.79
C VAL A 148 3.52 1.87 -3.44
N GLY A 149 3.93 0.68 -2.98
CA GLY A 149 5.06 -0.02 -3.56
C GLY A 149 5.35 -1.36 -2.90
N THR A 150 5.13 -2.44 -3.63
CA THR A 150 5.45 -3.79 -3.19
C THR A 150 6.97 -4.03 -3.18
N LYS A 151 7.45 -5.01 -2.41
CA LYS A 151 8.85 -5.47 -2.45
C LYS A 151 9.29 -5.80 -3.88
N LYS A 152 8.39 -6.33 -4.72
CA LYS A 152 8.65 -6.62 -6.13
C LYS A 152 8.95 -5.35 -6.92
N LEU A 153 8.20 -4.26 -6.70
CA LEU A 153 8.47 -2.95 -7.28
C LEU A 153 9.84 -2.43 -6.83
N TYR A 154 10.11 -2.47 -5.51
CA TYR A 154 11.40 -2.05 -4.97
C TYR A 154 12.57 -2.90 -5.48
N ARG A 155 12.41 -4.22 -5.59
CA ARG A 155 13.43 -5.11 -6.18
C ARG A 155 13.69 -4.79 -7.64
N SER A 156 12.64 -4.50 -8.43
CA SER A 156 12.81 -4.08 -9.83
C SER A 156 13.60 -2.77 -9.92
N LEU A 157 13.30 -1.81 -9.06
CA LEU A 157 14.00 -0.53 -8.98
C LEU A 157 15.41 -0.65 -8.38
N SER A 158 15.64 -1.57 -7.45
CA SER A 158 16.98 -1.78 -6.85
C SER A 158 17.97 -2.43 -7.81
N ASN A 159 17.49 -3.25 -8.74
CA ASN A 159 18.29 -3.90 -9.79
C ASN A 159 18.40 -3.03 -11.06
N SER A 160 18.15 -1.74 -10.95
CA SER A 160 18.06 -0.86 -12.11
C SER A 160 19.43 -0.63 -12.74
N SER A 161 19.49 -0.73 -14.06
CA SER A 161 20.68 -0.42 -14.85
C SER A 161 21.14 1.03 -14.66
N SER A 162 20.22 1.93 -14.37
CA SER A 162 20.51 3.34 -14.12
C SER A 162 21.32 3.55 -12.83
N LYS A 163 21.06 2.78 -11.77
CA LYS A 163 21.87 2.80 -10.54
C LYS A 163 23.31 2.32 -10.80
N LEU A 164 23.46 1.23 -11.58
CA LEU A 164 24.78 0.73 -11.95
C LEU A 164 25.55 1.77 -12.79
N SER A 165 24.88 2.41 -13.74
CA SER A 165 25.49 3.48 -14.54
C SER A 165 25.91 4.68 -13.67
N SER A 166 25.13 5.03 -12.66
CA SER A 166 25.49 6.07 -11.69
C SER A 166 26.76 5.72 -10.91
N ILE A 167 26.86 4.47 -10.43
CA ILE A 167 28.04 3.98 -9.70
C ILE A 167 29.28 4.08 -10.58
N VAL A 168 29.20 3.62 -11.85
CA VAL A 168 30.31 3.71 -12.80
C VAL A 168 30.73 5.17 -12.99
N THR A 169 29.77 6.07 -13.22
CA THR A 169 30.06 7.50 -13.43
C THR A 169 30.73 8.13 -12.21
N ILE A 170 30.25 7.81 -10.99
CA ILE A 170 30.86 8.31 -9.75
C ILE A 170 32.30 7.81 -9.63
N ILE A 171 32.54 6.50 -9.84
CA ILE A 171 33.89 5.91 -9.75
C ILE A 171 34.83 6.52 -10.80
N GLU A 172 34.34 6.74 -12.02
CA GLU A 172 35.15 7.36 -13.07
C GLU A 172 35.54 8.81 -12.74
N ASN A 173 34.61 9.58 -12.18
CA ASN A 173 34.88 10.95 -11.76
C ASN A 173 35.88 10.99 -10.60
N GLU A 174 35.69 10.14 -9.58
CA GLU A 174 36.60 10.06 -8.45
C GLU A 174 37.98 9.54 -8.87
N ARG A 175 38.06 8.61 -9.80
CA ARG A 175 39.31 8.13 -10.35
C ARG A 175 40.10 9.23 -11.07
N ARG A 176 39.42 10.13 -11.80
CA ARG A 176 40.07 11.28 -12.45
C ARG A 176 40.66 12.23 -11.44
N ASN A 177 40.03 12.39 -10.27
CA ASN A 177 40.42 13.32 -9.23
C ASN A 177 41.49 12.74 -8.29
N LEU A 178 41.41 11.45 -7.93
CA LEU A 178 42.23 10.81 -6.91
C LEU A 178 43.29 9.85 -7.46
N ASP A 179 43.17 9.41 -8.72
CA ASP A 179 44.04 8.48 -9.42
C ASP A 179 44.38 7.26 -8.52
N LYS A 180 45.66 7.04 -8.20
CA LYS A 180 46.16 5.94 -7.37
C LYS A 180 45.72 5.99 -5.91
N ASN A 181 45.20 7.12 -5.46
CA ASN A 181 44.71 7.29 -4.10
C ASN A 181 43.25 6.94 -3.94
N LEU A 182 42.52 6.59 -5.02
CA LEU A 182 41.12 6.19 -4.91
C LEU A 182 40.96 4.93 -4.05
N ARG A 183 40.12 5.02 -3.06
CA ARG A 183 39.60 3.91 -2.25
C ARG A 183 38.10 4.02 -2.26
N ALA A 184 37.40 3.08 -2.90
CA ALA A 184 35.97 3.05 -3.01
C ALA A 184 35.38 1.75 -2.42
N VAL A 185 34.28 1.87 -1.69
CA VAL A 185 33.49 0.75 -1.22
C VAL A 185 32.05 0.96 -1.75
N ILE A 186 31.54 -0.05 -2.45
CA ILE A 186 30.17 -0.04 -2.97
C ILE A 186 29.33 -0.94 -2.05
N LEU A 187 28.36 -0.33 -1.35
CA LEU A 187 27.39 -1.06 -0.54
C LEU A 187 26.10 -1.20 -1.32
N THR A 188 25.63 -2.44 -1.47
CA THR A 188 24.36 -2.73 -2.15
C THR A 188 23.44 -3.54 -1.24
N ASP A 189 22.16 -3.28 -1.29
CA ASP A 189 21.15 -3.96 -0.44
C ASP A 189 20.90 -5.42 -0.84
N TYR A 190 21.35 -5.83 -2.04
CA TYR A 190 21.03 -7.13 -2.59
C TYR A 190 22.14 -7.67 -3.48
N ILE A 191 22.92 -8.60 -2.94
CA ILE A 191 23.87 -9.41 -3.74
C ILE A 191 23.24 -10.79 -3.92
N LYS A 192 22.88 -11.16 -5.15
CA LYS A 192 22.47 -12.54 -5.44
C LYS A 192 23.66 -13.46 -5.21
N LYS A 193 23.43 -14.60 -4.54
CA LYS A 193 24.46 -15.62 -4.27
C LYS A 193 25.19 -16.07 -5.55
N GLU A 194 24.52 -16.03 -6.69
CA GLU A 194 25.03 -16.38 -8.01
C GLU A 194 26.24 -15.51 -8.46
N PHE A 195 26.40 -14.30 -7.91
CA PHE A 195 27.50 -13.39 -8.20
C PHE A 195 28.64 -13.40 -7.16
N LEU A 196 28.54 -14.28 -6.15
CA LEU A 196 29.56 -14.40 -5.09
C LEU A 196 30.58 -15.52 -5.37
N THR A 197 30.49 -16.24 -6.50
CA THR A 197 31.50 -17.20 -6.92
C THR A 197 32.62 -16.48 -7.65
N VAL A 198 33.74 -16.31 -6.93
CA VAL A 198 35.07 -15.99 -7.49
C VAL A 198 35.75 -17.28 -7.87
#